data_2dc9d9366436f60f6426619c50d29d8d
#
_entry.id   2dc9d9366436f60f6426619c50d29d8d
#
_cell.length_a   1.000
_cell.length_b   1.000
_cell.length_c   1.000
_cell.angle_alpha   90.00
_cell.angle_beta   90.00
_cell.angle_gamma   90.00
#
_symmetry.space_group_name_H-M   'P 1'
#
loop_
_entity.id
_entity.type
_entity.pdbx_description
1 polymer ?
#
loop_
_entity_poly.entity_id
_entity_poly.type
_entity_poly.pdbx_seq_one_letter_code
_entity_poly.pdbx_strand_id
1 'polypeptide(L)'
;MAPALTVPLFEEQKEISKFPSNALSREYAESLDSADPLRSFRDKFIIPSKSNLKTTKLAKPGLSQDQCIYFCGNSLGLQPRATAKYLEAHLDTWSSIGVCGHFRDLEDSPLKQWQLLAEQAAEDMSKIVGAAPEEVAAMGTLTSNLHLLLASFYTPTQTKHKILLDWKAFPSDHYAIESQIKWHGGNPDESMVLISPDEGEYVISTEKILSIIDEHASEAAMLLLPGIQYYSGQFFDIPTITAYAQSRGLVVGWDLAHAYGNVEVKLHDWNVDFAVWCTYKYGNAGPGAIGGLFVHDRHGAVDYSQGEDKPVYRNRLSGWYGGDRSVRFKMDNKFKPIPGAGGFQVSNPSAVDLASLCSALSVFNDTSIQQIRAKSLRITAYLEHLLLAGTTEESRQYRIITPSDPNSRGAQLSLLLKPGLLDRVSQRLEDAGIICDKRQPDVVRAAPAPLYNTFTEVWEFVNELKAAVQD
;
A
#
# COMPACT_ATOMS: atom_id res chain seq x y z
N MET A 1 -26.07 -10.35 16.03
CA MET A 1 -25.04 -9.95 17.00
C MET A 1 -24.25 -11.17 17.38
N ALA A 2 -23.08 -11.37 16.80
CA ALA A 2 -22.13 -12.39 17.20
C ALA A 2 -21.20 -11.76 18.27
N PRO A 3 -20.77 -12.49 19.31
CA PRO A 3 -19.95 -11.92 20.36
C PRO A 3 -18.55 -11.60 19.82
N ALA A 4 -18.08 -10.39 20.12
CA ALA A 4 -16.71 -9.97 19.86
C ALA A 4 -15.76 -10.81 20.73
N LEU A 5 -14.97 -11.67 20.09
CA LEU A 5 -13.84 -12.34 20.73
C LEU A 5 -12.69 -11.32 20.86
N THR A 6 -12.62 -10.67 22.02
CA THR A 6 -11.42 -9.93 22.43
C THR A 6 -10.39 -10.94 22.94
N VAL A 7 -9.44 -11.29 22.09
CA VAL A 7 -8.23 -12.03 22.48
C VAL A 7 -7.09 -11.02 22.61
N PRO A 8 -6.29 -11.03 23.67
CA PRO A 8 -5.18 -10.09 23.84
C PRO A 8 -4.08 -10.36 22.82
N LEU A 9 -3.88 -9.46 21.89
CA LEU A 9 -2.88 -9.48 20.79
C LEU A 9 -1.43 -9.73 21.27
N PHE A 10 -1.10 -9.45 22.51
CA PHE A 10 0.27 -9.52 23.04
C PHE A 10 0.70 -10.92 23.55
N GLU A 11 -0.20 -11.80 23.94
CA GLU A 11 0.16 -13.14 24.37
C GLU A 11 0.29 -14.12 23.20
N GLU A 12 -0.52 -13.96 22.15
CA GLU A 12 -0.39 -14.76 20.91
C GLU A 12 0.94 -14.54 20.19
N GLN A 13 1.54 -13.36 20.27
CA GLN A 13 2.80 -13.03 19.57
C GLN A 13 4.01 -13.82 20.11
N LYS A 14 4.02 -14.21 21.38
CA LYS A 14 5.09 -15.04 21.94
C LYS A 14 4.96 -16.54 21.57
N GLU A 15 3.77 -17.00 21.22
CA GLU A 15 3.53 -18.38 20.74
C GLU A 15 3.82 -18.55 19.25
N ILE A 16 3.76 -17.48 18.44
CA ILE A 16 4.04 -17.49 16.98
C ILE A 16 5.50 -17.92 16.68
N SER A 17 6.41 -17.81 17.64
CA SER A 17 7.85 -18.12 17.44
C SER A 17 8.25 -19.57 17.71
N LYS A 18 7.34 -20.44 18.16
CA LYS A 18 7.67 -21.86 18.46
C LYS A 18 6.90 -22.80 17.55
N PHE A 19 7.47 -23.07 16.40
CA PHE A 19 6.95 -24.11 15.53
C PHE A 19 7.30 -25.51 16.07
N PRO A 20 6.38 -26.49 15.97
CA PRO A 20 6.63 -27.87 16.39
C PRO A 20 7.64 -28.56 15.48
N SER A 21 8.19 -29.71 15.92
CA SER A 21 9.21 -30.45 15.16
C SER A 21 8.75 -30.93 13.78
N ASN A 22 7.44 -31.12 13.58
CA ASN A 22 6.82 -31.49 12.30
C ASN A 22 6.49 -30.30 11.40
N ALA A 23 6.82 -29.05 11.78
CA ALA A 23 6.48 -27.86 11.02
C ALA A 23 7.09 -27.81 9.61
N LEU A 24 8.13 -28.62 9.36
CA LEU A 24 8.77 -28.73 8.05
C LEU A 24 8.01 -29.66 7.08
N SER A 25 6.96 -30.34 7.53
CA SER A 25 6.19 -31.25 6.69
C SER A 25 5.08 -30.52 5.93
N ARG A 26 4.67 -31.10 4.79
CA ARG A 26 3.54 -30.62 3.98
C ARG A 26 2.22 -30.73 4.77
N GLU A 27 2.04 -31.81 5.50
CA GLU A 27 0.84 -32.07 6.31
C GLU A 27 0.62 -30.99 7.37
N TYR A 28 1.71 -30.44 7.93
CA TYR A 28 1.62 -29.32 8.87
C TYR A 28 1.15 -28.05 8.15
N ALA A 29 1.69 -27.73 6.98
CA ALA A 29 1.24 -26.60 6.17
C ALA A 29 -0.25 -26.71 5.82
N GLU A 30 -0.71 -27.89 5.39
CA GLU A 30 -2.12 -28.18 5.10
C GLU A 30 -3.01 -28.05 6.35
N SER A 31 -2.50 -28.39 7.52
CA SER A 31 -3.21 -28.19 8.79
C SER A 31 -3.39 -26.70 9.13
N LEU A 32 -2.37 -25.86 8.83
CA LEU A 32 -2.47 -24.40 8.99
C LEU A 32 -3.48 -23.81 8.01
N ASP A 33 -3.52 -24.28 6.77
CA ASP A 33 -4.53 -23.86 5.78
C ASP A 33 -5.94 -24.25 6.21
N SER A 34 -6.10 -25.41 6.80
CA SER A 34 -7.40 -25.91 7.30
C SER A 34 -7.91 -25.07 8.48
N ALA A 35 -7.00 -24.53 9.29
CA ALA A 35 -7.30 -23.66 10.44
C ALA A 35 -7.33 -22.17 10.11
N ASP A 36 -7.13 -21.76 8.84
CA ASP A 36 -7.07 -20.37 8.44
C ASP A 36 -8.47 -19.75 8.35
N PRO A 37 -8.80 -18.73 9.17
CA PRO A 37 -10.08 -18.03 9.09
C PRO A 37 -10.35 -17.33 7.75
N LEU A 38 -9.28 -16.95 7.03
CA LEU A 38 -9.37 -16.29 5.73
C LEU A 38 -9.25 -17.25 4.54
N ARG A 39 -9.31 -18.57 4.77
CA ARG A 39 -9.17 -19.58 3.72
C ARG A 39 -10.12 -19.35 2.54
N SER A 40 -11.39 -19.05 2.81
CA SER A 40 -12.42 -18.85 1.77
C SER A 40 -12.21 -17.59 0.93
N PHE A 41 -11.39 -16.63 1.38
CA PHE A 41 -11.12 -15.41 0.64
C PHE A 41 -10.34 -15.68 -0.65
N ARG A 42 -9.54 -16.75 -0.71
CA ARG A 42 -8.84 -17.16 -1.93
C ARG A 42 -9.81 -17.34 -3.10
N ASP A 43 -11.01 -17.86 -2.86
CA ASP A 43 -12.02 -18.08 -3.89
C ASP A 43 -12.60 -16.78 -4.47
N LYS A 44 -12.36 -15.64 -3.82
CA LYS A 44 -12.76 -14.33 -4.33
C LYS A 44 -11.82 -13.78 -5.40
N PHE A 45 -10.69 -14.44 -5.66
CA PHE A 45 -9.67 -13.99 -6.62
C PHE A 45 -9.54 -14.94 -7.81
N ILE A 46 -9.03 -14.41 -8.90
CA ILE A 46 -8.64 -15.19 -10.08
C ILE A 46 -7.13 -15.40 -10.00
N ILE A 47 -6.73 -16.65 -9.77
CA ILE A 47 -5.32 -17.01 -9.71
C ILE A 47 -4.91 -17.54 -11.09
N PRO A 48 -3.86 -16.98 -11.73
CA PRO A 48 -3.37 -17.47 -13.00
C PRO A 48 -2.97 -18.95 -12.92
N SER A 49 -3.18 -19.70 -14.02
CA SER A 49 -2.63 -21.05 -14.13
C SER A 49 -1.15 -20.99 -14.55
N LYS A 50 -0.36 -21.99 -14.16
CA LYS A 50 1.05 -22.12 -14.56
C LYS A 50 1.20 -22.08 -16.09
N SER A 51 0.27 -22.73 -16.83
CA SER A 51 0.26 -22.71 -18.30
C SER A 51 -0.01 -21.31 -18.86
N ASN A 52 -0.87 -20.50 -18.23
CA ASN A 52 -1.20 -19.16 -18.72
C ASN A 52 -0.06 -18.17 -18.50
N LEU A 53 0.81 -18.37 -17.51
CA LEU A 53 1.98 -17.50 -17.30
C LEU A 53 2.95 -17.49 -18.49
N LYS A 54 2.98 -18.58 -19.28
CA LYS A 54 3.87 -18.75 -20.45
C LYS A 54 3.16 -18.45 -21.78
N THR A 55 1.88 -18.08 -21.77
CA THR A 55 1.14 -17.82 -23.01
C THR A 55 1.49 -16.47 -23.62
N THR A 56 1.54 -16.42 -24.95
CA THR A 56 1.66 -15.17 -25.74
C THR A 56 0.35 -14.74 -26.37
N LYS A 57 -0.75 -15.47 -26.08
CA LYS A 57 -2.10 -15.21 -26.61
C LYS A 57 -3.04 -14.88 -25.47
N LEU A 58 -4.00 -13.99 -25.72
CA LEU A 58 -5.07 -13.72 -24.76
C LEU A 58 -5.82 -15.03 -24.44
N ALA A 59 -5.73 -15.46 -23.19
CA ALA A 59 -6.40 -16.64 -22.69
C ALA A 59 -7.48 -16.23 -21.69
N LYS A 60 -8.66 -16.85 -21.77
CA LYS A 60 -9.65 -16.71 -20.71
C LYS A 60 -9.18 -17.48 -19.48
N PRO A 61 -9.30 -16.91 -18.27
CA PRO A 61 -8.98 -17.64 -17.05
C PRO A 61 -9.92 -18.87 -16.96
N GLY A 62 -9.34 -20.05 -17.03
CA GLY A 62 -10.05 -21.29 -16.75
C GLY A 62 -10.11 -21.57 -15.25
N LEU A 63 -11.03 -22.42 -14.82
CA LEU A 63 -11.01 -23.07 -13.50
C LEU A 63 -9.94 -24.18 -13.51
N SER A 64 -8.69 -23.82 -13.83
CA SER A 64 -7.60 -24.78 -13.88
C SER A 64 -7.21 -25.19 -12.45
N GLN A 65 -7.04 -26.49 -12.23
CA GLN A 65 -6.46 -27.00 -10.99
C GLN A 65 -4.94 -26.74 -10.91
N ASP A 66 -4.31 -26.28 -12.00
CA ASP A 66 -2.89 -25.96 -12.11
C ASP A 66 -2.62 -24.49 -11.82
N GLN A 67 -3.02 -24.00 -10.63
CA GLN A 67 -2.80 -22.63 -10.21
C GLN A 67 -1.32 -22.36 -9.93
N CYS A 68 -0.84 -21.15 -10.29
CA CYS A 68 0.48 -20.70 -9.90
C CYS A 68 0.53 -20.30 -8.42
N ILE A 69 1.73 -20.28 -7.86
CA ILE A 69 2.01 -19.65 -6.56
C ILE A 69 2.36 -18.18 -6.86
N TYR A 70 1.52 -17.25 -6.39
CA TYR A 70 1.62 -15.85 -6.73
C TYR A 70 2.04 -15.01 -5.52
N PHE A 71 3.35 -14.76 -5.36
CA PHE A 71 3.94 -13.99 -4.27
C PHE A 71 4.35 -12.57 -4.69
N CYS A 72 3.56 -11.96 -5.59
CA CYS A 72 3.81 -10.64 -6.14
C CYS A 72 2.77 -9.58 -5.73
N GLY A 73 2.00 -9.80 -4.65
CA GLY A 73 1.03 -8.83 -4.15
C GLY A 73 1.62 -7.46 -3.81
N ASN A 74 2.92 -7.42 -3.54
CA ASN A 74 3.71 -6.20 -3.33
C ASN A 74 4.04 -5.43 -4.62
N SER A 75 3.74 -5.97 -5.79
CA SER A 75 3.96 -5.34 -7.11
C SER A 75 2.64 -5.12 -7.83
N LEU A 76 1.83 -6.17 -7.97
CA LEU A 76 0.48 -6.15 -8.52
C LEU A 76 -0.36 -7.19 -7.80
N GLY A 77 -1.50 -6.81 -7.24
CA GLY A 77 -2.46 -7.73 -6.64
C GLY A 77 -3.22 -8.55 -7.69
N LEU A 78 -3.80 -9.67 -7.24
CA LEU A 78 -4.64 -10.50 -8.10
C LEU A 78 -6.01 -9.86 -8.37
N GLN A 79 -6.59 -10.19 -9.52
CA GLN A 79 -7.90 -9.70 -9.91
C GLN A 79 -9.00 -10.30 -9.01
N PRO A 80 -9.80 -9.47 -8.30
CA PRO A 80 -11.03 -9.95 -7.66
C PRO A 80 -12.02 -10.46 -8.70
N ARG A 81 -12.73 -11.55 -8.41
CA ARG A 81 -13.78 -12.08 -9.30
C ARG A 81 -14.93 -11.10 -9.50
N ALA A 82 -15.18 -10.26 -8.49
CA ALA A 82 -16.20 -9.21 -8.55
C ALA A 82 -15.90 -8.14 -9.61
N THR A 83 -14.63 -7.93 -10.01
CA THR A 83 -14.22 -6.84 -10.91
C THR A 83 -15.00 -6.84 -12.23
N ALA A 84 -15.21 -8.01 -12.84
CA ALA A 84 -15.97 -8.09 -14.08
C ALA A 84 -17.41 -7.56 -13.91
N LYS A 85 -18.11 -7.98 -12.83
CA LYS A 85 -19.47 -7.53 -12.53
C LYS A 85 -19.55 -6.02 -12.30
N TYR A 86 -18.57 -5.44 -11.60
CA TYR A 86 -18.57 -4.00 -11.32
C TYR A 86 -18.28 -3.16 -12.59
N LEU A 87 -17.37 -3.63 -13.43
CA LEU A 87 -17.09 -2.98 -14.72
C LEU A 87 -18.29 -3.12 -15.68
N GLU A 88 -18.93 -4.27 -15.72
CA GLU A 88 -20.15 -4.50 -16.51
C GLU A 88 -21.28 -3.57 -16.05
N ALA A 89 -21.54 -3.47 -14.73
CA ALA A 89 -22.53 -2.55 -14.19
C ALA A 89 -22.23 -1.08 -14.55
N HIS A 90 -20.95 -0.67 -14.55
CA HIS A 90 -20.56 0.67 -15.03
C HIS A 90 -20.91 0.86 -16.52
N LEU A 91 -20.56 -0.09 -17.38
CA LEU A 91 -20.82 -0.03 -18.82
C LEU A 91 -22.32 -0.04 -19.11
N ASP A 92 -23.09 -0.87 -18.41
CA ASP A 92 -24.55 -0.96 -18.55
C ASP A 92 -25.23 0.34 -18.11
N THR A 93 -24.79 0.94 -17.00
CA THR A 93 -25.26 2.26 -16.57
C THR A 93 -25.02 3.29 -17.66
N TRP A 94 -23.81 3.33 -18.21
CA TRP A 94 -23.44 4.29 -19.25
C TRP A 94 -24.27 4.10 -20.53
N SER A 95 -24.42 2.87 -21.00
CA SER A 95 -25.16 2.55 -22.22
C SER A 95 -26.66 2.77 -22.08
N SER A 96 -27.25 2.54 -20.88
CA SER A 96 -28.70 2.60 -20.68
C SER A 96 -29.22 3.97 -20.35
N ILE A 97 -28.56 4.72 -19.46
CA ILE A 97 -29.05 6.01 -18.97
C ILE A 97 -28.10 7.19 -19.25
N GLY A 98 -26.91 6.96 -19.82
CA GLY A 98 -25.96 7.97 -20.26
C GLY A 98 -25.64 8.97 -19.17
N VAL A 99 -25.76 10.27 -19.45
CA VAL A 99 -25.46 11.36 -18.51
C VAL A 99 -26.25 11.29 -17.20
N CYS A 100 -27.42 10.63 -17.20
CA CYS A 100 -28.23 10.48 -15.98
C CYS A 100 -27.54 9.61 -14.92
N GLY A 101 -26.56 8.77 -15.29
CA GLY A 101 -25.73 8.01 -14.36
C GLY A 101 -24.91 8.85 -13.37
N HIS A 102 -24.72 10.13 -13.66
CA HIS A 102 -24.14 11.08 -12.69
C HIS A 102 -25.02 11.31 -11.46
N PHE A 103 -26.35 11.15 -11.56
CA PHE A 103 -27.30 11.64 -10.57
C PHE A 103 -28.33 10.58 -10.12
N ARG A 104 -28.24 9.36 -10.63
CA ARG A 104 -29.20 8.28 -10.31
C ARG A 104 -28.48 7.03 -9.86
N ASP A 105 -28.88 6.53 -8.70
CA ASP A 105 -28.56 5.18 -8.27
C ASP A 105 -29.49 4.18 -9.00
N LEU A 106 -28.96 3.05 -9.42
CA LEU A 106 -29.74 1.94 -9.99
C LEU A 106 -29.83 0.82 -8.94
N GLU A 107 -31.02 0.28 -8.72
CA GLU A 107 -31.30 -0.68 -7.62
C GLU A 107 -30.44 -1.95 -7.70
N ASP A 108 -30.17 -2.45 -8.91
CA ASP A 108 -29.39 -3.67 -9.15
C ASP A 108 -27.89 -3.42 -9.33
N SER A 109 -27.44 -2.16 -9.25
CA SER A 109 -26.03 -1.79 -9.40
C SER A 109 -25.28 -1.89 -8.08
N PRO A 110 -24.08 -2.51 -8.03
CA PRO A 110 -23.22 -2.47 -6.86
C PRO A 110 -22.53 -1.09 -6.71
N LEU A 111 -22.69 -0.19 -7.68
CA LEU A 111 -22.05 1.12 -7.74
C LEU A 111 -23.06 2.21 -7.46
N LYS A 112 -22.63 3.22 -6.70
CA LYS A 112 -23.37 4.47 -6.55
C LYS A 112 -23.33 5.30 -7.84
N GLN A 113 -24.21 6.29 -7.94
CA GLN A 113 -24.16 7.31 -8.99
C GLN A 113 -22.75 7.94 -9.06
N TRP A 114 -22.29 8.30 -10.27
CA TRP A 114 -20.89 8.70 -10.46
C TRP A 114 -20.47 9.94 -9.67
N GLN A 115 -21.38 10.82 -9.29
CA GLN A 115 -21.08 11.98 -8.42
C GLN A 115 -20.79 11.58 -6.97
N LEU A 116 -21.16 10.35 -6.55
CA LEU A 116 -20.94 9.82 -5.19
C LEU A 116 -19.91 8.67 -5.15
N LEU A 117 -19.49 8.18 -6.32
CA LEU A 117 -18.69 6.95 -6.40
C LEU A 117 -17.30 7.11 -5.74
N ALA A 118 -16.68 8.29 -5.91
CA ALA A 118 -15.39 8.59 -5.26
C ALA A 118 -15.53 8.69 -3.72
N GLU A 119 -16.65 9.20 -3.23
CA GLU A 119 -16.95 9.31 -1.81
C GLU A 119 -17.20 7.92 -1.20
N GLN A 120 -17.93 7.03 -1.92
CA GLN A 120 -18.08 5.62 -1.52
C GLN A 120 -16.71 4.93 -1.39
N ALA A 121 -15.84 5.10 -2.39
CA ALA A 121 -14.51 4.52 -2.35
C ALA A 121 -13.67 5.10 -1.20
N ALA A 122 -13.77 6.40 -0.91
CA ALA A 122 -13.08 7.06 0.19
C ALA A 122 -13.55 6.53 1.56
N GLU A 123 -14.86 6.34 1.75
CA GLU A 123 -15.44 5.74 2.96
C GLU A 123 -14.89 4.32 3.22
N ASP A 124 -14.80 3.50 2.18
CA ASP A 124 -14.28 2.15 2.33
C ASP A 124 -12.76 2.12 2.54
N MET A 125 -12.00 3.01 1.86
CA MET A 125 -10.55 3.13 2.07
C MET A 125 -10.23 3.67 3.47
N SER A 126 -11.04 4.56 4.03
CA SER A 126 -10.81 5.16 5.35
C SER A 126 -10.70 4.10 6.45
N LYS A 127 -11.48 3.02 6.36
CA LYS A 127 -11.45 1.87 7.27
C LYS A 127 -10.12 1.11 7.22
N ILE A 128 -9.48 1.09 6.05
CA ILE A 128 -8.19 0.40 5.83
C ILE A 128 -7.03 1.23 6.39
N VAL A 129 -7.11 2.56 6.29
CA VAL A 129 -6.02 3.46 6.69
C VAL A 129 -6.23 4.11 8.06
N GLY A 130 -7.30 3.75 8.79
CA GLY A 130 -7.58 4.27 10.13
C GLY A 130 -7.77 5.79 10.14
N ALA A 131 -8.70 6.28 9.31
CA ALA A 131 -9.02 7.68 9.15
C ALA A 131 -10.53 7.92 9.14
N ALA A 132 -10.96 9.17 9.30
CA ALA A 132 -12.33 9.54 9.00
C ALA A 132 -12.55 9.59 7.47
N PRO A 133 -13.77 9.31 6.96
CA PRO A 133 -14.04 9.37 5.51
C PRO A 133 -13.68 10.70 4.87
N GLU A 134 -13.87 11.81 5.59
CA GLU A 134 -13.57 13.16 5.13
C GLU A 134 -12.07 13.44 4.98
N GLU A 135 -11.23 12.65 5.64
CA GLU A 135 -9.77 12.75 5.55
C GLU A 135 -9.19 11.97 4.37
N VAL A 136 -10.02 11.23 3.63
CA VAL A 136 -9.60 10.37 2.51
C VAL A 136 -10.23 10.82 1.21
N ALA A 137 -9.48 10.77 0.12
CA ALA A 137 -10.01 10.97 -1.23
C ALA A 137 -9.49 9.91 -2.20
N ALA A 138 -10.38 9.39 -3.04
CA ALA A 138 -10.04 8.55 -4.18
C ALA A 138 -9.82 9.44 -5.40
N MET A 139 -8.58 9.58 -5.86
CA MET A 139 -8.24 10.42 -7.01
C MET A 139 -6.87 10.10 -7.59
N GLY A 140 -6.64 10.48 -8.82
CA GLY A 140 -5.34 10.43 -9.48
C GLY A 140 -4.65 9.07 -9.39
N THR A 141 -3.33 9.10 -9.37
CA THR A 141 -2.44 7.98 -9.06
C THR A 141 -1.50 8.41 -7.94
N LEU A 142 -0.76 7.47 -7.32
CA LEU A 142 0.11 7.77 -6.19
C LEU A 142 0.99 9.02 -6.46
N THR A 143 1.78 9.01 -7.53
CA THR A 143 2.73 10.08 -7.81
C THR A 143 2.04 11.41 -8.17
N SER A 144 0.89 11.37 -8.87
CA SER A 144 0.08 12.57 -9.11
C SER A 144 -0.42 13.17 -7.80
N ASN A 145 -0.94 12.32 -6.91
CA ASN A 145 -1.42 12.74 -5.58
C ASN A 145 -0.27 13.29 -4.73
N LEU A 146 0.90 12.65 -4.78
CA LEU A 146 2.10 13.13 -4.10
C LEU A 146 2.48 14.55 -4.56
N HIS A 147 2.50 14.80 -5.86
CA HIS A 147 2.77 16.13 -6.40
C HIS A 147 1.75 17.19 -5.94
N LEU A 148 0.45 16.84 -5.93
CA LEU A 148 -0.60 17.75 -5.47
C LEU A 148 -0.45 18.09 -3.98
N LEU A 149 -0.09 17.09 -3.16
CA LEU A 149 0.15 17.32 -1.73
C LEU A 149 1.46 18.05 -1.48
N LEU A 150 2.54 17.74 -2.19
CA LEU A 150 3.80 18.50 -2.10
C LEU A 150 3.59 19.97 -2.47
N ALA A 151 2.79 20.29 -3.50
CA ALA A 151 2.44 21.67 -3.85
C ALA A 151 1.72 22.43 -2.72
N SER A 152 1.04 21.72 -1.81
CA SER A 152 0.35 22.31 -0.66
C SER A 152 1.19 22.30 0.62
N PHE A 153 1.96 21.27 0.84
CA PHE A 153 2.63 20.99 2.12
C PHE A 153 4.11 21.34 2.13
N TYR A 154 4.78 21.28 1.00
CA TYR A 154 6.18 21.69 0.89
C TYR A 154 6.25 23.19 0.56
N THR A 155 6.53 24.01 1.57
CA THR A 155 6.64 25.46 1.46
C THR A 155 8.05 25.89 1.89
N PRO A 156 9.06 25.72 1.01
CA PRO A 156 10.45 26.01 1.37
C PRO A 156 10.68 27.49 1.61
N THR A 157 11.60 27.78 2.53
CA THR A 157 12.13 29.12 2.81
C THR A 157 13.63 29.14 2.57
N GLN A 158 14.28 30.28 2.71
CA GLN A 158 15.75 30.36 2.61
C GLN A 158 16.49 29.52 3.66
N THR A 159 15.87 29.30 4.82
CA THR A 159 16.47 28.53 5.92
C THR A 159 15.91 27.14 6.05
N LYS A 160 14.61 26.94 5.83
CA LYS A 160 13.93 25.65 5.91
C LYS A 160 13.50 25.19 4.53
N HIS A 161 14.32 24.38 3.87
CA HIS A 161 14.07 23.91 2.51
C HIS A 161 14.37 22.44 2.29
N LYS A 162 15.00 21.76 3.27
CA LYS A 162 15.38 20.35 3.10
C LYS A 162 14.19 19.42 3.24
N ILE A 163 14.20 18.33 2.46
CA ILE A 163 13.31 17.19 2.59
C ILE A 163 14.14 15.99 3.01
N LEU A 164 13.77 15.37 4.12
CA LEU A 164 14.36 14.14 4.61
C LEU A 164 13.63 12.97 3.98
N LEU A 165 14.34 12.05 3.32
CA LEU A 165 13.76 10.90 2.63
C LEU A 165 14.61 9.64 2.80
N ASP A 166 14.06 8.49 2.47
CA ASP A 166 14.74 7.19 2.51
C ASP A 166 15.90 7.15 1.48
N TRP A 167 17.05 6.60 1.90
CA TRP A 167 18.24 6.44 1.07
C TRP A 167 18.00 5.72 -0.27
N LYS A 168 17.07 4.79 -0.27
CA LYS A 168 16.67 4.00 -1.42
C LYS A 168 15.17 4.20 -1.67
N ALA A 169 14.72 5.46 -1.66
CA ALA A 169 13.35 5.79 -2.00
C ALA A 169 12.97 5.17 -3.35
N PHE A 170 11.70 4.76 -3.49
CA PHE A 170 11.25 4.29 -4.79
C PHE A 170 11.49 5.38 -5.84
N PRO A 171 11.98 5.03 -7.05
CA PRO A 171 12.40 6.04 -8.04
C PRO A 171 11.36 7.13 -8.31
N SER A 172 10.06 6.78 -8.29
CA SER A 172 8.98 7.74 -8.52
C SER A 172 8.91 8.82 -7.42
N ASP A 173 9.12 8.44 -6.16
CA ASP A 173 9.12 9.39 -5.03
C ASP A 173 10.38 10.26 -5.07
N HIS A 174 11.52 9.63 -5.33
CA HIS A 174 12.79 10.37 -5.50
C HIS A 174 12.64 11.46 -6.58
N TYR A 175 12.12 11.09 -7.76
CA TYR A 175 11.92 12.04 -8.86
C TYR A 175 10.86 13.09 -8.54
N ALA A 176 9.79 12.73 -7.82
CA ALA A 176 8.77 13.68 -7.40
C ALA A 176 9.35 14.72 -6.44
N ILE A 177 10.13 14.29 -5.43
CA ILE A 177 10.80 15.18 -4.49
C ILE A 177 11.80 16.09 -5.21
N GLU A 178 12.67 15.51 -6.02
CA GLU A 178 13.67 16.25 -6.80
C GLU A 178 13.02 17.32 -7.67
N SER A 179 11.96 16.97 -8.38
CA SER A 179 11.25 17.90 -9.26
C SER A 179 10.54 19.01 -8.50
N GLN A 180 9.97 18.74 -7.33
CA GLN A 180 9.33 19.75 -6.48
C GLN A 180 10.34 20.74 -5.92
N ILE A 181 11.52 20.27 -5.50
CA ILE A 181 12.61 21.16 -5.07
C ILE A 181 13.02 22.12 -6.20
N LYS A 182 13.23 21.57 -7.41
CA LYS A 182 13.55 22.37 -8.61
C LYS A 182 12.42 23.34 -8.97
N TRP A 183 11.18 22.91 -8.84
CA TRP A 183 10.00 23.75 -9.11
C TRP A 183 9.94 24.99 -8.21
N HIS A 184 10.40 24.86 -6.96
CA HIS A 184 10.51 25.95 -6.02
C HIS A 184 11.84 26.74 -6.15
N GLY A 185 12.65 26.48 -7.17
CA GLY A 185 13.93 27.15 -7.41
C GLY A 185 15.09 26.68 -6.51
N GLY A 186 14.88 25.57 -5.76
CA GLY A 186 15.90 24.96 -4.92
C GLY A 186 16.87 24.05 -5.69
N ASN A 187 18.00 23.72 -5.05
CA ASN A 187 18.96 22.74 -5.54
C ASN A 187 18.74 21.39 -4.84
N PRO A 188 18.42 20.29 -5.57
CA PRO A 188 18.23 18.97 -4.97
C PRO A 188 19.45 18.47 -4.19
N ASP A 189 20.68 18.73 -4.67
CA ASP A 189 21.91 18.28 -4.00
C ASP A 189 22.08 18.89 -2.60
N GLU A 190 21.46 20.05 -2.35
CA GLU A 190 21.48 20.74 -1.05
C GLU A 190 20.24 20.46 -0.22
N SER A 191 19.12 20.14 -0.88
CA SER A 191 17.81 20.09 -0.24
C SER A 191 17.29 18.65 -0.01
N MET A 192 17.89 17.63 -0.62
CA MET A 192 17.55 16.23 -0.36
C MET A 192 18.49 15.65 0.68
N VAL A 193 17.96 15.15 1.82
CA VAL A 193 18.73 14.49 2.87
C VAL A 193 18.34 13.01 2.88
N LEU A 194 19.27 12.14 2.47
CA LEU A 194 19.05 10.71 2.41
C LEU A 194 19.34 10.05 3.76
N ILE A 195 18.33 9.44 4.37
CA ILE A 195 18.46 8.66 5.60
C ILE A 195 18.88 7.24 5.22
N SER A 196 20.16 6.90 5.47
CA SER A 196 20.74 5.61 5.09
C SER A 196 20.85 4.66 6.28
N PRO A 197 20.74 3.33 6.09
CA PRO A 197 21.09 2.36 7.11
C PRO A 197 22.59 2.42 7.45
N ASP A 198 23.02 1.70 8.48
CA ASP A 198 24.44 1.54 8.76
C ASP A 198 25.12 0.69 7.68
N GLU A 199 26.44 0.78 7.58
CA GLU A 199 27.21 0.08 6.57
C GLU A 199 26.98 -1.45 6.64
N GLY A 200 26.63 -2.04 5.51
CA GLY A 200 26.28 -3.48 5.41
C GLY A 200 24.88 -3.85 5.86
N GLU A 201 24.08 -2.90 6.37
CA GLU A 201 22.69 -3.10 6.77
C GLU A 201 21.69 -2.61 5.71
N TYR A 202 20.46 -3.08 5.85
CA TYR A 202 19.34 -2.74 4.96
C TYR A 202 18.13 -2.20 5.72
N VAL A 203 18.24 -2.13 7.04
CA VAL A 203 17.21 -1.66 7.97
C VAL A 203 17.71 -0.38 8.64
N ILE A 204 16.85 0.62 8.70
CA ILE A 204 17.15 1.89 9.36
C ILE A 204 16.46 1.90 10.73
N SER A 205 17.22 1.99 11.81
CA SER A 205 16.60 2.06 13.14
C SER A 205 15.83 3.35 13.35
N THR A 206 14.79 3.31 14.17
CA THR A 206 14.01 4.49 14.53
C THR A 206 14.92 5.55 15.17
N GLU A 207 15.82 5.16 16.07
CA GLU A 207 16.77 6.04 16.74
C GLU A 207 17.63 6.80 15.74
N LYS A 208 18.10 6.15 14.69
CA LYS A 208 18.89 6.79 13.63
C LYS A 208 18.07 7.82 12.88
N ILE A 209 16.80 7.50 12.54
CA ILE A 209 15.89 8.46 11.89
C ILE A 209 15.72 9.68 12.78
N LEU A 210 15.45 9.50 14.09
CA LEU A 210 15.26 10.59 15.02
C LEU A 210 16.55 11.46 15.16
N SER A 211 17.72 10.84 15.16
CA SER A 211 18.99 11.56 15.20
C SER A 211 19.22 12.45 13.96
N ILE A 212 18.87 11.94 12.77
CA ILE A 212 18.98 12.71 11.52
C ILE A 212 17.95 13.84 11.47
N ILE A 213 16.75 13.62 12.01
CA ILE A 213 15.76 14.70 12.18
C ILE A 213 16.33 15.82 13.06
N ASP A 214 16.98 15.49 14.18
CA ASP A 214 17.61 16.49 15.05
C ASP A 214 18.73 17.24 14.35
N GLU A 215 19.61 16.54 13.64
CA GLU A 215 20.72 17.14 12.90
C GLU A 215 20.26 18.19 11.89
N HIS A 216 19.12 17.94 11.23
CA HIS A 216 18.60 18.81 10.18
C HIS A 216 17.39 19.65 10.58
N ALA A 217 16.96 19.64 11.84
CA ALA A 217 15.74 20.29 12.32
C ALA A 217 15.64 21.78 11.98
N SER A 218 16.78 22.49 11.95
CA SER A 218 16.83 23.94 11.62
C SER A 218 16.62 24.24 10.13
N GLU A 219 16.87 23.26 9.25
CA GLU A 219 16.86 23.45 7.80
C GLU A 219 15.79 22.59 7.10
N ALA A 220 15.28 21.54 7.78
CA ALA A 220 14.26 20.65 7.22
C ALA A 220 12.87 21.27 7.26
N ALA A 221 12.21 21.28 6.09
CA ALA A 221 10.82 21.66 5.95
C ALA A 221 9.90 20.44 6.07
N MET A 222 10.36 19.26 5.64
CA MET A 222 9.51 18.07 5.49
C MET A 222 10.30 16.78 5.74
N LEU A 223 9.60 15.79 6.28
CA LEU A 223 9.98 14.38 6.25
C LEU A 223 8.99 13.64 5.33
N LEU A 224 9.49 12.88 4.36
CA LEU A 224 8.68 12.04 3.48
C LEU A 224 9.33 10.66 3.38
N LEU A 225 8.71 9.68 4.00
CA LEU A 225 9.19 8.30 4.06
C LEU A 225 8.12 7.32 3.52
N PRO A 226 8.52 6.13 3.03
CA PRO A 226 7.57 5.05 2.79
C PRO A 226 7.09 4.45 4.12
N GLY A 227 5.82 4.05 4.21
CA GLY A 227 5.35 3.29 5.36
C GLY A 227 6.04 1.93 5.44
N ILE A 228 6.18 1.25 4.29
CA ILE A 228 7.01 0.05 4.15
C ILE A 228 8.03 0.29 3.04
N GLN A 229 9.29 0.09 3.36
CA GLN A 229 10.40 0.20 2.42
C GLN A 229 10.35 -0.95 1.41
N TYR A 230 10.26 -0.63 0.12
CA TYR A 230 9.98 -1.61 -0.92
C TYR A 230 11.07 -2.67 -1.12
N TYR A 231 12.34 -2.34 -0.85
CA TYR A 231 13.49 -3.22 -1.06
C TYR A 231 13.69 -4.19 0.10
N SER A 232 13.76 -3.67 1.33
CA SER A 232 13.97 -4.46 2.54
C SER A 232 12.69 -5.09 3.10
N GLY A 233 11.52 -4.47 2.85
CA GLY A 233 10.26 -4.86 3.48
C GLY A 233 10.08 -4.31 4.91
N GLN A 234 10.97 -3.41 5.36
CA GLN A 234 10.87 -2.76 6.67
C GLN A 234 9.61 -1.91 6.77
N PHE A 235 8.80 -2.13 7.80
CA PHE A 235 7.70 -1.25 8.22
C PHE A 235 8.24 -0.30 9.28
N PHE A 236 8.17 1.00 9.00
CA PHE A 236 8.67 2.04 9.90
C PHE A 236 7.70 2.29 11.06
N ASP A 237 8.24 2.76 12.19
CA ASP A 237 7.46 3.22 13.35
C ASP A 237 6.83 4.59 13.04
N ILE A 238 5.75 4.57 12.24
CA ILE A 238 5.05 5.75 11.75
C ILE A 238 4.68 6.69 12.91
N PRO A 239 4.01 6.25 14.01
CA PRO A 239 3.58 7.15 15.07
C PRO A 239 4.75 7.84 15.77
N THR A 240 5.80 7.09 16.13
CA THR A 240 6.96 7.67 16.84
C THR A 240 7.71 8.67 15.96
N ILE A 241 7.98 8.30 14.70
CA ILE A 241 8.70 9.17 13.76
C ILE A 241 7.88 10.42 13.44
N THR A 242 6.56 10.27 13.21
CA THR A 242 5.67 11.41 12.92
C THR A 242 5.65 12.40 14.07
N ALA A 243 5.36 11.95 15.30
CA ALA A 243 5.29 12.82 16.46
C ALA A 243 6.61 13.54 16.72
N TYR A 244 7.73 12.82 16.54
CA TYR A 244 9.04 13.40 16.75
C TYR A 244 9.38 14.48 15.72
N ALA A 245 9.20 14.19 14.43
CA ALA A 245 9.46 15.15 13.36
C ALA A 245 8.60 16.42 13.49
N GLN A 246 7.31 16.25 13.81
CA GLN A 246 6.41 17.38 14.06
C GLN A 246 6.85 18.20 15.28
N SER A 247 7.39 17.58 16.34
CA SER A 247 7.95 18.31 17.50
C SER A 247 9.15 19.19 17.13
N ARG A 248 9.81 18.90 16.01
CA ARG A 248 10.91 19.70 15.45
C ARG A 248 10.42 20.69 14.37
N GLY A 249 9.12 20.77 14.15
CA GLY A 249 8.48 21.69 13.21
C GLY A 249 8.57 21.27 11.74
N LEU A 250 8.73 19.96 11.47
CA LEU A 250 8.67 19.40 10.13
C LEU A 250 7.21 19.04 9.80
N VAL A 251 6.84 19.16 8.53
CA VAL A 251 5.66 18.51 7.97
C VAL A 251 5.99 17.06 7.67
N VAL A 252 5.08 16.14 7.94
CA VAL A 252 5.32 14.70 7.78
C VAL A 252 4.34 14.08 6.78
N GLY A 253 4.89 13.55 5.67
CA GLY A 253 4.18 12.78 4.66
C GLY A 253 4.61 11.32 4.65
N TRP A 254 3.69 10.43 4.27
CA TRP A 254 3.96 9.00 4.12
C TRP A 254 3.50 8.45 2.76
N ASP A 255 4.39 7.71 2.08
CA ASP A 255 4.00 6.85 0.96
C ASP A 255 3.58 5.49 1.51
N LEU A 256 2.31 5.13 1.36
CA LEU A 256 1.75 3.87 1.84
C LEU A 256 1.59 2.82 0.74
N ALA A 257 2.31 2.93 -0.39
CA ALA A 257 2.18 2.01 -1.52
C ALA A 257 2.32 0.53 -1.14
N HIS A 258 3.15 0.20 -0.16
CA HIS A 258 3.34 -1.15 0.35
C HIS A 258 2.65 -1.40 1.70
N ALA A 259 2.13 -0.37 2.35
CA ALA A 259 1.44 -0.48 3.65
C ALA A 259 -0.07 -0.63 3.49
N TYR A 260 -0.68 0.07 2.51
CA TYR A 260 -2.12 0.01 2.23
C TYR A 260 -2.58 -1.43 1.94
N GLY A 261 -3.55 -1.91 2.72
CA GLY A 261 -4.08 -3.27 2.60
C GLY A 261 -3.15 -4.41 3.07
N ASN A 262 -2.02 -4.08 3.70
CA ASN A 262 -0.98 -5.02 4.13
C ASN A 262 -0.75 -5.01 5.64
N VAL A 263 -0.65 -3.84 6.22
CA VAL A 263 -0.45 -3.63 7.66
C VAL A 263 -1.53 -2.72 8.23
N GLU A 264 -1.74 -2.81 9.54
CA GLU A 264 -2.62 -1.87 10.23
C GLU A 264 -1.94 -0.51 10.32
N VAL A 265 -2.61 0.53 9.83
CA VAL A 265 -2.24 1.94 9.99
C VAL A 265 -3.40 2.71 10.61
N LYS A 266 -3.11 3.80 11.32
CA LYS A 266 -4.08 4.66 12.01
C LYS A 266 -3.71 6.11 11.77
N LEU A 267 -3.90 6.57 10.52
CA LEU A 267 -3.37 7.86 10.08
C LEU A 267 -3.90 9.04 10.90
N HIS A 268 -5.20 9.00 11.27
CA HIS A 268 -5.79 10.03 12.14
C HIS A 268 -5.15 10.00 13.53
N ASP A 269 -5.20 8.86 14.22
CA ASP A 269 -4.71 8.72 15.61
C ASP A 269 -3.20 9.00 15.71
N TRP A 270 -2.44 8.68 14.66
CA TRP A 270 -1.00 8.93 14.57
C TRP A 270 -0.66 10.36 14.15
N ASN A 271 -1.69 11.21 13.97
CA ASN A 271 -1.54 12.63 13.66
C ASN A 271 -0.69 12.90 12.41
N VAL A 272 -0.75 12.03 11.40
CA VAL A 272 -0.02 12.20 10.13
C VAL A 272 -0.52 13.45 9.41
N ASP A 273 0.37 14.26 8.80
CA ASP A 273 -0.08 15.45 8.07
C ASP A 273 -0.77 15.07 6.76
N PHE A 274 -0.13 14.21 5.97
CA PHE A 274 -0.70 13.65 4.74
C PHE A 274 -0.08 12.29 4.41
N ALA A 275 -0.81 11.50 3.61
CA ALA A 275 -0.30 10.26 3.04
C ALA A 275 -0.87 10.01 1.64
N VAL A 276 -0.16 9.18 0.86
CA VAL A 276 -0.58 8.75 -0.48
C VAL A 276 -0.40 7.25 -0.65
N TRP A 277 -1.22 6.63 -1.50
CA TRP A 277 -1.06 5.22 -1.84
C TRP A 277 -1.57 4.88 -3.22
N CYS A 278 -1.04 3.79 -3.79
CA CYS A 278 -1.65 3.12 -4.93
C CYS A 278 -2.56 1.99 -4.44
N THR A 279 -3.58 1.66 -5.22
CA THR A 279 -4.57 0.64 -4.87
C THR A 279 -4.34 -0.70 -5.56
N TYR A 280 -3.43 -0.77 -6.52
CA TYR A 280 -3.23 -1.94 -7.38
C TYR A 280 -2.31 -3.02 -6.80
N LYS A 281 -1.59 -2.75 -5.68
CA LYS A 281 -0.75 -3.74 -4.99
C LYS A 281 -1.63 -4.61 -4.08
N TYR A 282 -1.42 -4.58 -2.77
CA TYR A 282 -2.25 -5.33 -1.81
C TYR A 282 -3.73 -4.92 -1.82
N GLY A 283 -4.05 -3.75 -2.37
CA GLY A 283 -5.43 -3.30 -2.58
C GLY A 283 -6.17 -3.97 -3.73
N ASN A 284 -5.47 -4.68 -4.64
CA ASN A 284 -6.03 -5.51 -5.71
C ASN A 284 -6.96 -4.78 -6.72
N ALA A 285 -6.84 -3.46 -6.89
CA ALA A 285 -7.75 -2.69 -7.74
C ALA A 285 -7.43 -2.74 -9.25
N GLY A 286 -6.38 -3.48 -9.64
CA GLY A 286 -5.95 -3.63 -11.04
C GLY A 286 -4.81 -2.71 -11.46
N PRO A 287 -4.09 -3.05 -12.54
CA PRO A 287 -2.88 -2.35 -12.96
C PRO A 287 -3.14 -0.87 -13.25
N GLY A 288 -2.37 0.02 -12.59
CA GLY A 288 -2.48 1.47 -12.78
C GLY A 288 -3.76 2.11 -12.27
N ALA A 289 -4.59 1.38 -11.51
CA ALA A 289 -5.84 1.89 -10.95
C ALA A 289 -5.65 3.15 -10.11
N ILE A 290 -6.77 3.90 -9.98
CA ILE A 290 -6.86 5.12 -9.20
C ILE A 290 -6.24 4.98 -7.81
N GLY A 291 -5.49 6.00 -7.37
CA GLY A 291 -4.88 6.04 -6.04
C GLY A 291 -5.80 6.62 -4.97
N GLY A 292 -5.27 6.67 -3.76
CA GLY A 292 -5.88 7.39 -2.66
C GLY A 292 -4.90 8.37 -2.04
N LEU A 293 -5.43 9.32 -1.30
CA LEU A 293 -4.69 10.23 -0.44
C LEU A 293 -5.43 10.44 0.88
N PHE A 294 -4.65 10.80 1.87
CA PHE A 294 -5.11 11.23 3.20
C PHE A 294 -4.61 12.65 3.47
N VAL A 295 -5.46 13.46 4.02
CA VAL A 295 -5.13 14.76 4.60
C VAL A 295 -5.81 14.88 5.95
N HIS A 296 -5.02 15.05 7.00
CA HIS A 296 -5.55 15.18 8.36
C HIS A 296 -6.57 16.33 8.45
N ASP A 297 -7.61 16.17 9.23
CA ASP A 297 -8.72 17.12 9.39
C ASP A 297 -8.25 18.55 9.72
N ARG A 298 -7.20 18.70 10.57
CA ARG A 298 -6.59 20.00 10.91
C ARG A 298 -6.07 20.77 9.69
N HIS A 299 -5.78 20.08 8.59
CA HIS A 299 -5.32 20.69 7.32
C HIS A 299 -6.44 20.79 6.29
N GLY A 300 -7.51 20.01 6.47
CA GLY A 300 -8.66 19.99 5.59
C GLY A 300 -9.74 21.03 5.93
N ALA A 301 -9.63 21.70 7.07
CA ALA A 301 -10.61 22.68 7.53
C ALA A 301 -10.80 23.83 6.54
N VAL A 302 -12.04 24.32 6.44
CA VAL A 302 -12.42 25.53 5.69
C VAL A 302 -13.13 26.46 6.66
N ASP A 303 -12.57 27.65 6.87
CA ASP A 303 -13.12 28.68 7.75
C ASP A 303 -13.88 29.74 6.95
N TYR A 304 -15.16 29.91 7.24
CA TYR A 304 -16.05 30.90 6.64
C TYR A 304 -16.32 32.10 7.58
N SER A 305 -15.53 32.27 8.65
CA SER A 305 -15.71 33.37 9.62
C SER A 305 -15.62 34.77 8.98
N GLN A 306 -14.91 34.90 7.85
CA GLN A 306 -14.77 36.16 7.10
C GLN A 306 -15.89 36.36 6.04
N GLY A 307 -16.86 35.46 5.97
CA GLY A 307 -17.97 35.45 5.03
C GLY A 307 -17.91 34.31 4.02
N GLU A 308 -19.08 33.92 3.50
CA GLU A 308 -19.21 32.78 2.56
C GLU A 308 -18.40 32.95 1.26
N ASP A 309 -18.17 34.18 0.83
CA ASP A 309 -17.40 34.49 -0.38
C ASP A 309 -15.88 34.59 -0.14
N LYS A 310 -15.42 34.41 1.11
CA LYS A 310 -13.99 34.51 1.49
C LYS A 310 -13.56 33.35 2.38
N PRO A 311 -13.66 32.10 1.89
CA PRO A 311 -13.22 30.96 2.65
C PRO A 311 -11.71 31.01 2.88
N VAL A 312 -11.29 30.74 4.11
CA VAL A 312 -9.88 30.57 4.49
C VAL A 312 -9.60 29.08 4.62
N TYR A 313 -8.64 28.60 3.89
CA TYR A 313 -8.24 27.19 3.85
C TYR A 313 -6.77 27.05 3.47
N ARG A 314 -6.19 25.86 3.73
CA ARG A 314 -4.81 25.58 3.30
C ARG A 314 -4.67 25.75 1.78
N ASN A 315 -3.66 26.51 1.36
CA ASN A 315 -3.37 26.72 -0.05
C ASN A 315 -3.11 25.37 -0.76
N ARG A 316 -3.76 25.19 -1.90
CA ARG A 316 -3.70 23.94 -2.68
C ARG A 316 -3.97 24.21 -4.16
N LEU A 317 -3.52 23.32 -5.02
CA LEU A 317 -3.94 23.33 -6.43
C LEU A 317 -5.42 22.97 -6.48
N SER A 318 -6.23 23.87 -6.98
CA SER A 318 -7.68 23.75 -6.97
C SER A 318 -8.21 23.36 -8.35
N GLY A 319 -9.25 22.56 -8.36
CA GLY A 319 -9.97 22.19 -9.58
C GLY A 319 -11.45 22.06 -9.32
N TRP A 320 -12.21 21.91 -10.37
CA TRP A 320 -13.67 21.92 -10.33
C TRP A 320 -14.25 20.89 -9.35
N TYR A 321 -13.62 19.71 -9.26
CA TYR A 321 -14.18 18.61 -8.47
C TYR A 321 -13.96 18.78 -6.95
N GLY A 322 -12.96 19.56 -6.54
CA GLY A 322 -12.75 19.96 -5.15
C GLY A 322 -13.72 21.03 -4.65
N GLY A 323 -14.57 21.58 -5.53
CA GLY A 323 -15.61 22.54 -5.17
C GLY A 323 -16.86 21.88 -4.60
N ASP A 324 -17.52 22.58 -3.66
CA ASP A 324 -18.77 22.15 -3.00
C ASP A 324 -19.83 21.78 -4.06
N ARG A 325 -20.35 20.57 -3.97
CA ARG A 325 -21.31 20.00 -4.91
C ARG A 325 -22.60 20.81 -5.00
N SER A 326 -23.06 21.41 -3.90
CA SER A 326 -24.29 22.20 -3.86
C SER A 326 -24.23 23.45 -4.73
N VAL A 327 -23.02 23.96 -5.00
CA VAL A 327 -22.80 25.18 -5.79
C VAL A 327 -21.98 24.97 -7.05
N ARG A 328 -21.38 23.78 -7.22
CA ARG A 328 -20.50 23.43 -8.34
C ARG A 328 -21.09 23.75 -9.71
N PHE A 329 -22.40 23.57 -9.90
CA PHE A 329 -23.09 23.80 -11.15
C PHE A 329 -23.60 25.22 -11.34
N LYS A 330 -23.34 26.16 -10.40
CA LYS A 330 -23.70 27.57 -10.57
C LYS A 330 -22.88 28.29 -11.66
N MET A 331 -21.69 27.75 -11.98
CA MET A 331 -20.78 28.27 -13.02
C MET A 331 -20.40 29.73 -12.83
N ASP A 332 -20.31 30.21 -11.60
CA ASP A 332 -20.05 31.61 -11.24
C ASP A 332 -18.57 31.93 -11.04
N ASN A 333 -17.67 30.95 -11.29
CA ASN A 333 -16.21 31.04 -11.09
C ASN A 333 -15.79 31.40 -9.65
N LYS A 334 -16.67 31.13 -8.67
CA LYS A 334 -16.36 31.24 -7.25
C LYS A 334 -16.06 29.86 -6.69
N PHE A 335 -14.80 29.65 -6.30
CA PHE A 335 -14.40 28.38 -5.74
C PHE A 335 -14.80 28.31 -4.26
N LYS A 336 -15.75 27.43 -3.95
CA LYS A 336 -16.15 27.08 -2.59
C LYS A 336 -15.61 25.68 -2.30
N PRO A 337 -14.47 25.53 -1.55
CA PRO A 337 -13.84 24.25 -1.39
C PRO A 337 -14.66 23.28 -0.52
N ILE A 338 -14.62 21.99 -0.85
CA ILE A 338 -15.07 20.93 0.05
C ILE A 338 -14.10 20.88 1.24
N PRO A 339 -14.58 20.83 2.51
CA PRO A 339 -13.73 20.53 3.65
C PRO A 339 -13.09 19.13 3.55
N GLY A 340 -11.93 18.94 4.18
CA GLY A 340 -11.23 17.67 4.20
C GLY A 340 -10.45 17.36 2.91
N ALA A 341 -10.11 16.10 2.74
CA ALA A 341 -9.32 15.59 1.61
C ALA A 341 -10.03 15.77 0.26
N GLY A 342 -11.37 15.74 0.25
CA GLY A 342 -12.17 15.98 -0.96
C GLY A 342 -11.88 17.32 -1.62
N GLY A 343 -11.50 18.35 -0.85
CA GLY A 343 -11.13 19.67 -1.38
C GLY A 343 -9.81 19.70 -2.16
N PHE A 344 -9.01 18.63 -2.12
CA PHE A 344 -7.80 18.48 -2.91
C PHE A 344 -8.04 17.80 -4.27
N GLN A 345 -9.26 17.35 -4.54
CA GLN A 345 -9.61 16.79 -5.84
C GLN A 345 -9.63 17.90 -6.90
N VAL A 346 -8.97 17.65 -8.04
CA VAL A 346 -8.87 18.65 -9.11
C VAL A 346 -9.86 18.41 -10.24
N SER A 347 -10.08 17.16 -10.62
CA SER A 347 -10.97 16.77 -11.72
C SER A 347 -11.83 15.58 -11.32
N ASN A 348 -12.81 15.24 -12.15
CA ASN A 348 -13.60 14.03 -11.99
C ASN A 348 -12.67 12.81 -11.94
N PRO A 349 -12.75 11.98 -10.90
CA PRO A 349 -12.05 10.71 -10.91
C PRO A 349 -12.59 9.79 -12.01
N SER A 350 -11.75 8.91 -12.54
CA SER A 350 -12.15 7.91 -13.54
C SER A 350 -13.20 6.95 -12.97
N ALA A 351 -14.41 6.95 -13.51
CA ALA A 351 -15.48 6.07 -13.06
C ALA A 351 -15.17 4.58 -13.34
N VAL A 352 -14.40 4.28 -14.40
CA VAL A 352 -13.92 2.92 -14.71
C VAL A 352 -12.97 2.44 -13.62
N ASP A 353 -11.98 3.26 -13.24
CA ASP A 353 -11.03 2.91 -12.17
C ASP A 353 -11.72 2.82 -10.82
N LEU A 354 -12.68 3.71 -10.53
CA LEU A 354 -13.49 3.63 -9.32
C LEU A 354 -14.33 2.34 -9.28
N ALA A 355 -14.90 1.89 -10.39
CA ALA A 355 -15.63 0.63 -10.46
C ALA A 355 -14.70 -0.55 -10.13
N SER A 356 -13.48 -0.56 -10.67
CA SER A 356 -12.47 -1.56 -10.33
C SER A 356 -12.04 -1.49 -8.87
N LEU A 357 -11.79 -0.29 -8.34
CA LEU A 357 -11.45 -0.08 -6.93
C LEU A 357 -12.59 -0.53 -6.00
N CYS A 358 -13.84 -0.15 -6.26
CA CYS A 358 -14.99 -0.57 -5.46
C CYS A 358 -15.16 -2.10 -5.44
N SER A 359 -14.85 -2.78 -6.55
CA SER A 359 -14.85 -4.25 -6.60
C SER A 359 -13.80 -4.87 -5.67
N ALA A 360 -12.62 -4.27 -5.58
CA ALA A 360 -11.58 -4.72 -4.66
C ALA A 360 -11.95 -4.40 -3.21
N LEU A 361 -12.46 -3.19 -2.94
CA LEU A 361 -12.93 -2.78 -1.63
C LEU A 361 -14.06 -3.66 -1.10
N SER A 362 -14.92 -4.20 -1.97
CA SER A 362 -15.96 -5.16 -1.56
C SER A 362 -15.38 -6.41 -0.89
N VAL A 363 -14.15 -6.83 -1.28
CA VAL A 363 -13.47 -7.95 -0.61
C VAL A 363 -12.97 -7.54 0.78
N PHE A 364 -12.44 -6.31 0.92
CA PHE A 364 -12.00 -5.78 2.21
C PHE A 364 -13.18 -5.57 3.18
N ASN A 365 -14.35 -5.18 2.67
CA ASN A 365 -15.56 -4.99 3.48
C ASN A 365 -16.11 -6.30 4.08
N ASP A 366 -15.73 -7.46 3.54
CA ASP A 366 -16.10 -8.78 4.09
C ASP A 366 -15.16 -9.26 5.20
N THR A 367 -14.11 -8.50 5.53
CA THR A 367 -13.12 -8.80 6.57
C THR A 367 -12.68 -7.50 7.27
N SER A 368 -11.56 -7.53 7.97
CA SER A 368 -10.95 -6.34 8.55
C SER A 368 -9.44 -6.35 8.35
N ILE A 369 -8.82 -5.17 8.40
CA ILE A 369 -7.35 -5.07 8.32
C ILE A 369 -6.66 -5.83 9.45
N GLN A 370 -7.30 -5.95 10.63
CA GLN A 370 -6.80 -6.71 11.77
C GLN A 370 -6.76 -8.22 11.47
N GLN A 371 -7.80 -8.77 10.83
CA GLN A 371 -7.82 -10.19 10.42
C GLN A 371 -6.79 -10.47 9.33
N ILE A 372 -6.64 -9.56 8.36
CA ILE A 372 -5.62 -9.63 7.31
C ILE A 372 -4.23 -9.62 7.97
N ARG A 373 -4.00 -8.70 8.92
CA ARG A 373 -2.73 -8.58 9.64
C ARG A 373 -2.43 -9.82 10.47
N ALA A 374 -3.40 -10.38 11.17
CA ALA A 374 -3.22 -11.61 11.96
C ALA A 374 -2.74 -12.78 11.09
N LYS A 375 -3.34 -12.98 9.91
CA LYS A 375 -2.84 -13.99 8.96
C LYS A 375 -1.46 -13.62 8.40
N SER A 376 -1.22 -12.34 8.08
CA SER A 376 0.10 -11.87 7.58
C SER A 376 1.22 -12.21 8.55
N LEU A 377 1.03 -11.97 9.84
CA LEU A 377 2.01 -12.31 10.89
C LEU A 377 2.30 -13.82 10.94
N ARG A 378 1.28 -14.65 10.86
CA ARG A 378 1.42 -16.11 10.90
C ARG A 378 2.11 -16.67 9.65
N ILE A 379 1.68 -16.22 8.46
CA ILE A 379 2.21 -16.75 7.19
C ILE A 379 3.68 -16.32 6.97
N THR A 380 4.04 -15.09 7.36
CA THR A 380 5.43 -14.62 7.26
C THR A 380 6.34 -15.24 8.32
N ALA A 381 5.83 -15.49 9.53
CA ALA A 381 6.57 -16.23 10.55
C ALA A 381 6.85 -17.68 10.08
N TYR A 382 5.87 -18.33 9.46
CA TYR A 382 6.04 -19.68 8.90
C TYR A 382 7.04 -19.68 7.73
N LEU A 383 6.95 -18.69 6.83
CA LEU A 383 7.92 -18.51 5.74
C LEU A 383 9.35 -18.36 6.29
N GLU A 384 9.56 -17.49 7.27
CA GLU A 384 10.86 -17.28 7.91
C GLU A 384 11.37 -18.55 8.58
N HIS A 385 10.50 -19.23 9.33
CA HIS A 385 10.85 -20.49 9.96
C HIS A 385 11.36 -21.53 8.95
N LEU A 386 10.64 -21.73 7.85
CA LEU A 386 11.04 -22.66 6.80
C LEU A 386 12.35 -22.26 6.11
N LEU A 387 12.55 -20.97 5.86
CA LEU A 387 13.77 -20.45 5.24
C LEU A 387 15.00 -20.67 6.12
N LEU A 388 14.86 -20.55 7.43
CA LEU A 388 15.98 -20.69 8.38
C LEU A 388 16.24 -22.15 8.81
N ALA A 389 15.23 -23.01 8.71
CA ALA A 389 15.31 -24.39 9.20
C ALA A 389 16.38 -25.22 8.47
N GLY A 390 17.17 -25.94 9.26
CA GLY A 390 18.17 -26.89 8.77
C GLY A 390 19.43 -26.26 8.15
N THR A 391 19.63 -24.94 8.34
CA THR A 391 20.77 -24.20 7.78
C THR A 391 21.38 -23.27 8.81
N THR A 392 22.67 -23.01 8.72
CA THR A 392 23.37 -21.92 9.44
C THR A 392 23.49 -20.71 8.50
N GLU A 393 23.84 -19.57 9.05
CA GLU A 393 24.05 -18.34 8.24
C GLU A 393 25.14 -18.54 7.17
N GLU A 394 26.23 -19.22 7.53
CA GLU A 394 27.35 -19.47 6.62
C GLU A 394 26.97 -20.46 5.50
N SER A 395 26.12 -21.45 5.79
CA SER A 395 25.71 -22.46 4.80
C SER A 395 24.65 -21.99 3.83
N ARG A 396 23.86 -20.94 4.20
CA ARG A 396 22.82 -20.40 3.35
C ARG A 396 23.38 -19.63 2.16
N GLN A 397 22.72 -19.75 1.01
CA GLN A 397 23.04 -19.00 -0.20
C GLN A 397 22.27 -17.68 -0.29
N TYR A 398 21.57 -17.29 0.78
CA TYR A 398 20.80 -16.03 0.91
C TYR A 398 20.79 -15.54 2.35
N ARG A 399 20.60 -14.24 2.51
CA ARG A 399 20.31 -13.55 3.77
C ARG A 399 18.90 -12.93 3.70
N ILE A 400 18.11 -13.04 4.75
CA ILE A 400 16.85 -12.29 4.89
C ILE A 400 17.24 -10.88 5.33
N ILE A 401 16.92 -9.88 4.50
CA ILE A 401 17.21 -8.47 4.79
C ILE A 401 15.99 -7.70 5.31
N THR A 402 14.87 -8.38 5.45
CA THR A 402 13.67 -7.87 6.13
C THR A 402 13.86 -7.99 7.63
N PRO A 403 13.39 -7.04 8.46
CA PRO A 403 13.47 -7.14 9.91
C PRO A 403 12.89 -8.45 10.45
N SER A 404 13.58 -9.06 11.42
CA SER A 404 13.11 -10.27 12.08
C SER A 404 11.94 -10.01 13.04
N ASP A 405 11.82 -8.78 13.58
CA ASP A 405 10.64 -8.41 14.37
C ASP A 405 9.39 -8.38 13.48
N PRO A 406 8.37 -9.21 13.75
CA PRO A 406 7.14 -9.25 12.98
C PRO A 406 6.38 -7.91 12.95
N ASN A 407 6.55 -7.05 13.95
CA ASN A 407 5.92 -5.74 14.01
C ASN A 407 6.60 -4.71 13.09
N SER A 408 7.85 -4.96 12.74
CA SER A 408 8.65 -4.10 11.87
C SER A 408 8.63 -4.55 10.41
N ARG A 409 7.63 -5.36 9.99
CA ARG A 409 7.49 -5.84 8.60
C ARG A 409 6.03 -6.11 8.22
N GLY A 410 5.75 -6.12 6.92
CA GLY A 410 4.47 -6.56 6.34
C GLY A 410 4.52 -8.01 5.86
N ALA A 411 3.79 -8.30 4.77
CA ALA A 411 3.71 -9.64 4.18
C ALA A 411 4.96 -10.04 3.36
N GLN A 412 5.88 -9.11 3.07
CA GLN A 412 7.06 -9.34 2.25
C GLN A 412 8.25 -9.80 3.11
N LEU A 413 8.95 -10.86 2.66
CA LEU A 413 10.33 -11.14 3.02
C LEU A 413 11.24 -10.96 1.81
N SER A 414 12.32 -10.18 1.99
CA SER A 414 13.34 -9.90 0.98
C SER A 414 14.56 -10.77 1.22
N LEU A 415 14.91 -11.56 0.22
CA LEU A 415 16.01 -12.51 0.24
C LEU A 415 17.15 -11.99 -0.61
N LEU A 416 18.22 -11.52 0.02
CA LEU A 416 19.46 -11.16 -0.65
C LEU A 416 20.24 -12.43 -0.96
N LEU A 417 20.29 -12.81 -2.21
CA LEU A 417 21.02 -13.96 -2.69
C LEU A 417 22.53 -13.67 -2.75
N LYS A 418 23.36 -14.72 -2.74
CA LYS A 418 24.79 -14.55 -3.08
C LYS A 418 24.90 -14.05 -4.55
N PRO A 419 25.94 -13.23 -4.86
CA PRO A 419 26.09 -12.62 -6.17
C PRO A 419 25.99 -13.62 -7.32
N GLY A 420 25.24 -13.25 -8.36
CA GLY A 420 25.09 -14.04 -9.59
C GLY A 420 24.02 -15.14 -9.54
N LEU A 421 23.31 -15.33 -8.42
CA LEU A 421 22.26 -16.37 -8.30
C LEU A 421 20.89 -15.90 -8.79
N LEU A 422 20.65 -14.58 -8.86
CA LEU A 422 19.32 -14.03 -9.04
C LEU A 422 18.59 -14.54 -10.28
N ASP A 423 19.24 -14.49 -11.44
CA ASP A 423 18.58 -14.86 -12.70
C ASP A 423 18.27 -16.35 -12.76
N ARG A 424 19.22 -17.21 -12.32
CA ARG A 424 19.01 -18.66 -12.25
C ARG A 424 17.88 -19.03 -11.28
N VAL A 425 17.91 -18.50 -10.07
CA VAL A 425 16.89 -18.77 -9.06
C VAL A 425 15.52 -18.28 -9.55
N SER A 426 15.45 -17.07 -10.11
CA SER A 426 14.19 -16.52 -10.64
C SER A 426 13.64 -17.38 -11.76
N GLN A 427 14.49 -17.82 -12.72
CA GLN A 427 14.05 -18.66 -13.81
C GLN A 427 13.51 -20.00 -13.33
N ARG A 428 14.19 -20.64 -12.36
CA ARG A 428 13.74 -21.90 -11.78
C ARG A 428 12.40 -21.80 -11.08
N LEU A 429 12.20 -20.73 -10.29
CA LEU A 429 10.91 -20.47 -9.64
C LEU A 429 9.80 -20.26 -10.68
N GLU A 430 10.05 -19.47 -11.74
CA GLU A 430 9.09 -19.27 -12.82
C GLU A 430 8.75 -20.59 -13.54
N ASP A 431 9.73 -21.45 -13.78
CA ASP A 431 9.52 -22.75 -14.42
C ASP A 431 8.68 -23.69 -13.55
N ALA A 432 8.78 -23.59 -12.24
CA ALA A 432 7.91 -24.27 -11.27
C ALA A 432 6.51 -23.64 -11.16
N GLY A 433 6.29 -22.48 -11.81
CA GLY A 433 5.04 -21.73 -11.71
C GLY A 433 4.91 -20.92 -10.43
N ILE A 434 6.03 -20.49 -9.88
CA ILE A 434 6.11 -19.64 -8.68
C ILE A 434 6.56 -18.24 -9.11
N ILE A 435 5.72 -17.24 -8.85
CA ILE A 435 5.96 -15.85 -9.26
C ILE A 435 6.35 -15.02 -8.05
N CYS A 436 7.59 -14.54 -8.04
CA CYS A 436 8.15 -13.59 -7.09
C CYS A 436 8.69 -12.38 -7.82
N ASP A 437 8.74 -11.25 -7.14
CA ASP A 437 9.37 -10.04 -7.67
C ASP A 437 10.90 -10.11 -7.46
N LYS A 438 11.67 -9.64 -8.43
CA LYS A 438 13.13 -9.55 -8.34
C LYS A 438 13.63 -8.12 -8.38
N ARG A 439 14.67 -7.83 -7.61
CA ARG A 439 15.35 -6.53 -7.59
C ARG A 439 16.85 -6.71 -7.74
N GLN A 440 17.40 -6.07 -8.77
CA GLN A 440 18.84 -6.05 -8.98
C GLN A 440 19.57 -5.40 -7.77
N PRO A 441 20.80 -5.85 -7.46
CA PRO A 441 21.52 -6.90 -8.19
C PRO A 441 21.10 -8.33 -7.82
N ASP A 442 20.67 -8.62 -6.57
CA ASP A 442 20.60 -9.99 -6.05
C ASP A 442 19.41 -10.25 -5.11
N VAL A 443 18.31 -9.49 -5.17
CA VAL A 443 17.19 -9.66 -4.25
C VAL A 443 15.98 -10.32 -4.91
N VAL A 444 15.47 -11.39 -4.27
CA VAL A 444 14.13 -11.96 -4.49
C VAL A 444 13.20 -11.47 -3.38
N ARG A 445 12.03 -10.93 -3.74
CA ARG A 445 11.00 -10.51 -2.79
C ARG A 445 9.85 -11.51 -2.83
N ALA A 446 9.66 -12.24 -1.75
CA ALA A 446 8.54 -13.16 -1.56
C ALA A 446 7.47 -12.47 -0.71
N ALA A 447 6.29 -12.23 -1.26
CA ALA A 447 5.22 -11.50 -0.59
C ALA A 447 3.90 -12.29 -0.60
N PRO A 448 3.75 -13.30 0.28
CA PRO A 448 2.51 -14.05 0.40
C PRO A 448 1.39 -13.14 0.92
N ALA A 449 0.46 -12.77 0.02
CA ALA A 449 -0.66 -11.90 0.36
C ALA A 449 -1.73 -12.68 1.15
N PRO A 450 -2.13 -12.18 2.34
CA PRO A 450 -3.02 -12.92 3.25
C PRO A 450 -4.38 -13.29 2.66
N LEU A 451 -4.91 -12.48 1.74
CA LEU A 451 -6.24 -12.70 1.16
C LEU A 451 -6.31 -13.93 0.22
N TYR A 452 -5.19 -14.35 -0.37
CA TYR A 452 -5.24 -15.44 -1.36
C TYR A 452 -4.13 -16.48 -1.27
N ASN A 453 -3.01 -16.20 -0.60
CA ASN A 453 -1.95 -17.18 -0.43
C ASN A 453 -2.19 -18.11 0.76
N THR A 454 -1.63 -19.33 0.65
CA THR A 454 -1.78 -20.41 1.61
C THR A 454 -0.44 -20.78 2.25
N PHE A 455 -0.49 -21.45 3.39
CA PHE A 455 0.71 -21.99 4.05
C PHE A 455 1.35 -23.12 3.25
N THR A 456 0.54 -23.91 2.54
CA THR A 456 1.05 -24.94 1.62
C THR A 456 1.85 -24.31 0.47
N GLU A 457 1.40 -23.19 -0.11
CA GLU A 457 2.14 -22.44 -1.12
C GLU A 457 3.49 -21.92 -0.58
N VAL A 458 3.53 -21.48 0.69
CA VAL A 458 4.77 -21.08 1.36
C VAL A 458 5.72 -22.26 1.50
N TRP A 459 5.22 -23.43 1.87
CA TRP A 459 6.02 -24.63 1.98
C TRP A 459 6.60 -25.06 0.62
N GLU A 460 5.78 -25.05 -0.44
CA GLU A 460 6.22 -25.37 -1.81
C GLU A 460 7.28 -24.38 -2.31
N PHE A 461 7.06 -23.07 -2.10
CA PHE A 461 8.02 -22.03 -2.48
C PHE A 461 9.39 -22.25 -1.82
N VAL A 462 9.43 -22.51 -0.51
CA VAL A 462 10.71 -22.66 0.20
C VAL A 462 11.47 -23.91 -0.26
N ASN A 463 10.77 -25.02 -0.55
CA ASN A 463 11.41 -26.21 -1.08
C ASN A 463 12.03 -25.97 -2.46
N GLU A 464 11.29 -25.31 -3.37
CA GLU A 464 11.82 -24.97 -4.70
C GLU A 464 12.96 -23.96 -4.62
N LEU A 465 12.85 -22.94 -3.75
CA LEU A 465 13.94 -21.98 -3.54
C LEU A 465 15.21 -22.67 -3.04
N LYS A 466 15.10 -23.57 -2.04
CA LYS A 466 16.25 -24.30 -1.49
C LYS A 466 16.90 -25.19 -2.55
N ALA A 467 16.12 -25.81 -3.42
CA ALA A 467 16.64 -26.56 -4.55
C ALA A 467 17.34 -25.62 -5.57
N ALA A 468 16.70 -24.49 -5.92
CA ALA A 468 17.23 -23.55 -6.91
C ALA A 468 18.56 -22.91 -6.51
N VAL A 469 18.84 -22.72 -5.23
CA VAL A 469 20.11 -22.12 -4.77
C VAL A 469 21.23 -23.15 -4.61
N GLN A 470 20.94 -24.45 -4.65
CA GLN A 470 21.94 -25.55 -4.54
C GLN A 470 22.45 -26.02 -5.91
N ASP A 471 21.62 -25.92 -6.96
CA ASP A 471 21.99 -26.26 -8.35
C ASP A 471 23.02 -25.28 -8.90
#